data_b36b4ee107a958a3522b11fd7e50ad2c
#
_entry.id   b36b4ee107a958a3522b11fd7e50ad2c
#
_cell.length_a   1.000
_cell.length_b   1.000
_cell.length_c   1.000
_cell.angle_alpha   90.00
_cell.angle_beta   90.00
_cell.angle_gamma   90.00
#
_symmetry.space_group_name_H-M   'P 1'
#
loop_
_entity.id
_entity.type
_entity.pdbx_description
1 polymer ?
#
loop_
_entity_poly.entity_id
_entity_poly.type
_entity_poly.pdbx_seq_one_letter_code
_entity_poly.pdbx_strand_id
1 'polypeptide(L)'
;MIHETTLRVRYSETDAMGLANNANYLSYFEVGRVEWMRASGISYRDLENEGIGFVVVEAHLIYKRAARFDDELTLRIRLAESGKASLRFEYEMLRDGEAISSGYTRHGCIDIATGKARRLPADFLARVPQLRA
;
A
#
# COMPACT_ATOMS: atom_id res chain seq x y z
N MET A 1 -8.17 -0.27 12.21
CA MET A 1 -9.22 -0.49 11.19
C MET A 1 -8.60 -0.88 9.86
N ILE A 2 -9.24 -1.80 9.17
CA ILE A 2 -8.80 -2.26 7.85
C ILE A 2 -9.57 -1.47 6.80
N HIS A 3 -8.86 -0.91 5.83
CA HIS A 3 -9.46 -0.28 4.66
C HIS A 3 -9.47 -1.29 3.52
N GLU A 4 -10.58 -1.34 2.78
CA GLU A 4 -10.70 -2.21 1.62
C GLU A 4 -10.84 -1.36 0.36
N THR A 5 -10.17 -1.79 -0.71
CA THR A 5 -10.34 -1.23 -2.04
C THR A 5 -10.31 -2.35 -3.06
N THR A 6 -10.90 -2.13 -4.22
CA THR A 6 -10.92 -3.13 -5.28
C THR A 6 -10.12 -2.64 -6.47
N LEU A 7 -9.58 -3.59 -7.20
CA LEU A 7 -8.95 -3.33 -8.49
C LEU A 7 -9.17 -4.52 -9.42
N ARG A 8 -8.95 -4.30 -10.69
CA ARG A 8 -9.08 -5.36 -11.70
C ARG A 8 -7.73 -5.56 -12.37
N VAL A 9 -7.33 -6.83 -12.54
CA VAL A 9 -6.08 -7.16 -13.24
C VAL A 9 -6.22 -6.78 -14.71
N ARG A 10 -5.30 -5.95 -15.20
CA ARG A 10 -5.31 -5.50 -16.59
C ARG A 10 -4.49 -6.45 -17.47
N TYR A 11 -4.84 -6.48 -18.74
CA TYR A 11 -4.14 -7.32 -19.71
C TYR A 11 -2.62 -7.07 -19.73
N SER A 12 -2.24 -5.79 -19.65
CA SER A 12 -0.82 -5.38 -19.66
C SER A 12 -0.02 -5.90 -18.45
N GLU A 13 -0.72 -6.39 -17.42
CA GLU A 13 -0.10 -6.87 -16.18
C GLU A 13 0.11 -8.37 -16.18
N THR A 14 -0.28 -9.04 -17.26
CA THR A 14 -0.20 -10.50 -17.36
C THR A 14 0.99 -10.95 -18.21
N ASP A 15 1.43 -12.17 -17.94
CA ASP A 15 2.48 -12.83 -18.71
C ASP A 15 1.90 -13.76 -19.77
N ALA A 16 2.75 -14.54 -20.46
CA ALA A 16 2.34 -15.45 -21.52
C ALA A 16 1.39 -16.56 -21.05
N MET A 17 1.33 -16.83 -19.75
CA MET A 17 0.41 -17.82 -19.17
C MET A 17 -0.93 -17.21 -18.77
N GLY A 18 -1.14 -15.91 -18.98
CA GLY A 18 -2.33 -15.21 -18.55
C GLY A 18 -2.37 -14.90 -17.06
N LEU A 19 -1.25 -15.05 -16.36
CA LEU A 19 -1.14 -14.79 -14.94
C LEU A 19 -0.57 -13.40 -14.70
N ALA A 20 -1.06 -12.71 -13.67
CA ALA A 20 -0.48 -11.44 -13.27
C ALA A 20 1.00 -11.63 -12.92
N ASN A 21 1.85 -10.80 -13.51
CA ASN A 21 3.29 -10.86 -13.25
C ASN A 21 3.54 -10.51 -11.78
N ASN A 22 4.48 -11.22 -11.15
CA ASN A 22 4.80 -11.03 -9.73
C ASN A 22 5.12 -9.57 -9.37
N ALA A 23 5.78 -8.84 -10.27
CA ALA A 23 6.15 -7.45 -10.05
C ALA A 23 4.93 -6.54 -9.84
N ASN A 24 3.78 -6.90 -10.40
CA ASN A 24 2.57 -6.08 -10.29
C ASN A 24 1.95 -6.13 -8.88
N TYR A 25 2.25 -7.14 -8.08
CA TYR A 25 1.68 -7.26 -6.74
C TYR A 25 2.10 -6.11 -5.85
N LEU A 26 3.34 -5.64 -5.95
CA LEU A 26 3.78 -4.45 -5.24
C LEU A 26 3.04 -3.20 -5.74
N SER A 27 2.76 -3.12 -7.02
CA SER A 27 1.96 -2.01 -7.59
C SER A 27 0.53 -2.06 -7.07
N TYR A 28 -0.04 -3.24 -6.91
CA TYR A 28 -1.38 -3.39 -6.31
C TYR A 28 -1.38 -2.92 -4.86
N PHE A 29 -0.35 -3.27 -4.10
CA PHE A 29 -0.21 -2.80 -2.73
C PHE A 29 -0.08 -1.28 -2.66
N GLU A 30 0.61 -0.67 -3.63
CA GLU A 30 0.71 0.79 -3.74
C GLU A 30 -0.67 1.43 -3.94
N VAL A 31 -1.50 0.85 -4.82
CA VAL A 31 -2.89 1.32 -4.99
C VAL A 31 -3.60 1.29 -3.65
N GLY A 32 -3.43 0.21 -2.90
CA GLY A 32 -4.03 0.07 -1.58
C GLY A 32 -3.58 1.14 -0.60
N ARG A 33 -2.27 1.44 -0.54
CA ARG A 33 -1.74 2.48 0.34
C ARG A 33 -2.30 3.85 0.01
N VAL A 34 -2.33 4.19 -1.27
CA VAL A 34 -2.83 5.49 -1.73
C VAL A 34 -4.31 5.63 -1.35
N GLU A 35 -5.10 4.60 -1.55
CA GLU A 35 -6.51 4.62 -1.17
C GLU A 35 -6.69 4.66 0.35
N TRP A 36 -5.83 3.96 1.10
CA TRP A 36 -5.85 4.04 2.56
C TRP A 36 -5.62 5.47 3.03
N MET A 37 -4.63 6.15 2.45
CA MET A 37 -4.35 7.55 2.78
C MET A 37 -5.50 8.46 2.40
N ARG A 38 -6.06 8.27 1.20
CA ARG A 38 -7.20 9.06 0.75
C ARG A 38 -8.39 8.90 1.69
N ALA A 39 -8.66 7.68 2.14
CA ALA A 39 -9.74 7.40 3.08
C ALA A 39 -9.51 8.05 4.44
N SER A 40 -8.26 8.25 4.85
CA SER A 40 -7.93 8.94 6.10
C SER A 40 -7.89 10.46 5.94
N GLY A 41 -8.21 10.97 4.75
CA GLY A 41 -8.18 12.41 4.47
C GLY A 41 -6.78 12.96 4.22
N ILE A 42 -5.82 12.09 3.95
CA ILE A 42 -4.43 12.47 3.66
C ILE A 42 -4.22 12.42 2.16
N SER A 43 -3.78 13.53 1.57
CA SER A 43 -3.42 13.59 0.17
C SER A 43 -1.92 13.33 0.00
N TYR A 44 -1.59 12.27 -0.71
CA TYR A 44 -0.20 11.96 -1.04
C TYR A 44 0.45 13.11 -1.83
N ARG A 45 -0.32 13.68 -2.75
CA ARG A 45 0.14 14.82 -3.56
C ARG A 45 0.47 16.02 -2.68
N ASP A 46 -0.39 16.31 -1.69
CA ASP A 46 -0.16 17.45 -0.80
C ASP A 46 1.09 17.25 0.05
N LEU A 47 1.32 16.03 0.54
CA LEU A 47 2.53 15.70 1.28
C LEU A 47 3.76 15.93 0.43
N GLU A 48 3.75 15.46 -0.82
CA GLU A 48 4.87 15.65 -1.74
C GLU A 48 5.11 17.12 -2.04
N ASN A 49 4.04 17.90 -2.19
CA ASN A 49 4.16 19.37 -2.39
C ASN A 49 4.77 20.05 -1.18
N GLU A 50 4.62 19.50 0.00
CA GLU A 50 5.25 19.99 1.24
C GLU A 50 6.68 19.47 1.41
N GLY A 51 7.17 18.68 0.47
CA GLY A 51 8.51 18.12 0.51
C GLY A 51 8.64 16.83 1.32
N ILE A 52 7.52 16.17 1.62
CA ILE A 52 7.49 14.95 2.41
C ILE A 52 7.30 13.76 1.48
N GLY A 53 8.19 12.79 1.57
CA GLY A 53 8.10 11.56 0.82
C GLY A 53 8.14 10.33 1.71
N PHE A 54 7.55 9.25 1.23
CA PHE A 54 7.66 7.94 1.86
C PHE A 54 8.36 7.00 0.89
N VAL A 55 9.47 6.42 1.31
CA VAL A 55 10.22 5.48 0.48
C VAL A 55 10.05 4.07 1.03
N VAL A 56 9.89 3.10 0.14
CA VAL A 56 9.84 1.70 0.54
C VAL A 56 11.26 1.26 0.93
N VAL A 57 11.43 0.81 2.15
CA VAL A 57 12.73 0.32 2.63
C VAL A 57 12.74 -1.21 2.79
N GLU A 58 11.57 -1.82 2.83
CA GLU A 58 11.44 -3.26 2.94
C GLU A 58 10.09 -3.68 2.38
N ALA A 59 10.06 -4.79 1.66
CA ALA A 59 8.83 -5.38 1.16
C ALA A 59 8.90 -6.89 1.32
N HIS A 60 7.79 -7.48 1.77
CA HIS A 60 7.65 -8.92 1.93
C HIS A 60 6.35 -9.35 1.28
N LEU A 61 6.42 -10.38 0.43
CA LEU A 61 5.27 -10.90 -0.30
C LEU A 61 5.21 -12.40 -0.17
N ILE A 62 4.00 -12.90 0.00
CA ILE A 62 3.69 -14.33 -0.07
C ILE A 62 2.67 -14.51 -1.17
N TYR A 63 3.00 -15.36 -2.14
CA TYR A 63 2.13 -15.71 -3.26
C TYR A 63 1.52 -17.07 -2.97
N LYS A 64 0.22 -17.11 -2.75
CA LYS A 64 -0.50 -18.36 -2.46
C LYS A 64 -1.15 -18.92 -3.71
N ARG A 65 -1.78 -18.05 -4.51
CA ARG A 65 -2.43 -18.38 -5.76
C ARG A 65 -2.23 -17.26 -6.75
N ALA A 66 -2.23 -17.59 -8.03
CA ALA A 66 -2.01 -16.61 -9.08
C ALA A 66 -3.29 -15.82 -9.37
N ALA A 67 -3.15 -14.51 -9.52
CA ALA A 67 -4.19 -13.67 -10.10
C ALA A 67 -4.11 -13.77 -11.61
N ARG A 68 -5.25 -13.63 -12.29
CA ARG A 68 -5.37 -13.78 -13.74
C ARG A 68 -5.97 -12.52 -14.35
N PHE A 69 -5.83 -12.38 -15.66
CA PHE A 69 -6.45 -11.28 -16.38
C PHE A 69 -7.93 -11.16 -16.03
N ASP A 70 -8.35 -9.93 -15.85
CA ASP A 70 -9.73 -9.53 -15.56
C ASP A 70 -10.28 -9.96 -14.21
N ASP A 71 -9.48 -10.60 -13.36
CA ASP A 71 -9.89 -10.88 -11.99
C ASP A 71 -10.14 -9.58 -11.24
N GLU A 72 -11.23 -9.53 -10.49
CA GLU A 72 -11.45 -8.46 -9.52
C GLU A 72 -10.83 -8.88 -8.20
N LEU A 73 -9.93 -8.04 -7.69
CA LEU A 73 -9.22 -8.30 -6.45
C LEU A 73 -9.65 -7.30 -5.39
N THR A 74 -9.81 -7.78 -4.17
CA THR A 74 -10.04 -6.92 -3.02
C THR A 74 -8.75 -6.84 -2.23
N LEU A 75 -8.29 -5.61 -2.00
CA LEU A 75 -7.13 -5.33 -1.15
C LEU A 75 -7.61 -4.88 0.21
N ARG A 76 -7.11 -5.52 1.24
CA ARG A 76 -7.35 -5.14 2.64
C ARG A 76 -6.03 -4.62 3.19
N ILE A 77 -6.03 -3.39 3.62
CA ILE A 77 -4.83 -2.68 4.05
C ILE A 77 -5.04 -2.14 5.46
N ARG A 78 -4.01 -2.27 6.30
CA ARG A 78 -3.99 -1.63 7.60
C ARG A 78 -2.62 -1.05 7.88
N LEU A 79 -2.58 0.04 8.62
CA LEU A 79 -1.34 0.54 9.19
C LEU A 79 -1.05 -0.29 10.43
N ALA A 80 -0.02 -1.12 10.36
CA ALA A 80 0.33 -2.05 11.46
C ALA A 80 1.18 -1.39 12.52
N GLU A 81 2.12 -0.53 12.10
CA GLU A 81 3.03 0.16 13.00
C GLU A 81 3.35 1.55 12.45
N SER A 82 3.59 2.49 13.36
CA SER A 82 4.11 3.80 13.02
C SER A 82 5.17 4.19 14.05
N GLY A 83 6.33 4.58 13.55
CA GLY A 83 7.42 5.13 14.36
C GLY A 83 7.47 6.64 14.17
N LYS A 84 8.55 7.25 14.66
CA LYS A 84 8.74 8.70 14.51
C LYS A 84 8.93 9.13 13.06
N ALA A 85 9.56 8.25 12.26
CA ALA A 85 9.89 8.53 10.86
C ALA A 85 9.63 7.29 9.99
N SER A 86 8.74 6.40 10.41
CA SER A 86 8.50 5.15 9.70
C SER A 86 7.05 4.71 9.79
N LEU A 87 6.64 3.93 8.79
CA LEU A 87 5.32 3.30 8.73
C LEU A 87 5.50 1.86 8.27
N ARG A 88 4.63 0.99 8.77
CA ARG A 88 4.52 -0.37 8.26
C ARG A 88 3.07 -0.65 7.92
N PHE A 89 2.80 -1.00 6.67
CA PHE A 89 1.48 -1.43 6.21
C PHE A 89 1.48 -2.94 6.03
N GLU A 90 0.34 -3.55 6.36
CA GLU A 90 0.07 -4.95 6.07
C GLU A 90 -1.07 -5.05 5.07
N TYR A 91 -0.96 -6.04 4.18
CA TYR A 91 -1.86 -6.23 3.05
C TYR A 91 -2.34 -7.66 2.99
N GLU A 92 -3.60 -7.81 2.58
CA GLU A 92 -4.16 -9.08 2.19
C GLU A 92 -4.90 -8.86 0.88
N MET A 93 -4.66 -9.72 -0.10
CA MET A 93 -5.31 -9.64 -1.40
C MET A 93 -6.21 -10.83 -1.59
N LEU A 94 -7.48 -10.56 -1.86
CA LEU A 94 -8.51 -11.59 -1.96
C LEU A 94 -9.13 -11.61 -3.35
N ARG A 95 -9.51 -12.80 -3.78
CA ARG A 95 -10.35 -13.04 -4.94
C ARG A 95 -11.50 -13.93 -4.49
N ASP A 96 -12.74 -13.45 -4.70
CA ASP A 96 -13.94 -14.17 -4.29
C ASP A 96 -13.92 -14.58 -2.80
N GLY A 97 -13.41 -13.66 -1.96
CA GLY A 97 -13.34 -13.88 -0.51
C GLY A 97 -12.18 -14.75 -0.05
N GLU A 98 -11.36 -15.26 -0.95
CA GLU A 98 -10.22 -16.12 -0.62
C GLU A 98 -8.92 -15.36 -0.76
N ALA A 99 -8.06 -15.42 0.28
CA ALA A 99 -6.76 -14.77 0.24
C ALA A 99 -5.85 -15.49 -0.75
N ILE A 100 -5.35 -14.74 -1.74
CA ILE A 100 -4.43 -15.27 -2.76
C ILE A 100 -3.02 -14.73 -2.57
N SER A 101 -2.85 -13.65 -1.82
CA SER A 101 -1.55 -13.07 -1.51
C SER A 101 -1.63 -12.28 -0.22
N SER A 102 -0.50 -12.16 0.46
CA SER A 102 -0.35 -11.32 1.64
C SER A 102 1.05 -10.74 1.69
N GLY A 103 1.25 -9.74 2.53
CA GLY A 103 2.57 -9.17 2.69
C GLY A 103 2.55 -7.90 3.52
N TYR A 104 3.73 -7.28 3.58
CA TYR A 104 3.88 -5.99 4.24
C TYR A 104 4.90 -5.13 3.51
N THR A 105 4.79 -3.83 3.72
CA THR A 105 5.82 -2.89 3.28
C THR A 105 6.16 -1.97 4.45
N ARG A 106 7.46 -1.67 4.57
CA ARG A 106 7.95 -0.68 5.53
C ARG A 106 8.42 0.53 4.77
N HIS A 107 8.11 1.70 5.29
CA HIS A 107 8.40 2.98 4.65
C HIS A 107 9.17 3.87 5.61
N GLY A 108 10.18 4.54 5.07
CA GLY A 108 10.84 5.63 5.76
C GLY A 108 10.25 6.95 5.29
N CYS A 109 10.05 7.88 6.23
CA CYS A 109 9.65 9.24 5.91
C CYS A 109 10.91 10.07 5.64
N ILE A 110 10.94 10.76 4.51
CA ILE A 110 12.11 11.54 4.10
C ILE A 110 11.71 12.97 3.70
N ASP A 111 12.70 13.84 3.76
CA ASP A 111 12.65 15.13 3.10
C ASP A 111 13.06 14.90 1.63
N ILE A 112 12.15 15.21 0.71
CA ILE A 112 12.38 14.93 -0.72
C ILE A 112 13.59 15.70 -1.24
N ALA A 113 13.77 16.94 -0.80
CA ALA A 113 14.84 17.80 -1.31
C ALA A 113 16.22 17.29 -0.92
N THR A 114 16.38 16.72 0.28
CA THR A 114 17.67 16.27 0.80
C THR A 114 17.82 14.75 0.81
N GLY A 115 16.73 14.00 0.72
CA GLY A 115 16.74 12.54 0.85
C GLY A 115 16.96 12.05 2.28
N LYS A 116 17.02 12.96 3.25
CA LYS A 116 17.28 12.61 4.64
C LYS A 116 16.00 12.22 5.36
N ALA A 117 16.15 11.35 6.35
CA ALA A 117 15.03 10.95 7.22
C ALA A 117 14.46 12.18 7.93
N ARG A 118 13.14 12.22 8.05
CA ARG A 118 12.45 13.26 8.80
C ARG A 118 11.27 12.65 9.56
N ARG A 119 10.82 13.38 10.60
CA ARG A 119 9.67 12.92 11.36
C ARG A 119 8.39 13.00 10.53
N LEU A 120 7.47 12.11 10.82
CA LEU A 120 6.11 12.19 10.29
C LEU A 120 5.47 13.52 10.69
N PRO A 121 4.63 14.13 9.84
CA PRO A 121 3.88 15.31 10.23
C PRO A 121 3.06 15.05 11.48
N ALA A 122 2.98 16.05 12.35
CA ALA A 122 2.27 15.91 13.63
C ALA A 122 0.79 15.52 13.44
N ASP A 123 0.15 16.06 12.40
CA ASP A 123 -1.25 15.80 12.11
C ASP A 123 -1.49 14.46 11.40
N PHE A 124 -0.44 13.83 10.86
CA PHE A 124 -0.57 12.55 10.18
C PHE A 124 -1.15 11.50 11.13
N LEU A 125 -0.54 11.32 12.29
CA LEU A 125 -0.97 10.31 13.26
C LEU A 125 -2.32 10.64 13.89
N ALA A 126 -2.69 11.92 13.93
CA ALA A 126 -3.99 12.34 14.46
C ALA A 126 -5.16 11.82 13.61
N ARG A 127 -4.94 11.61 12.32
CA ARG A 127 -5.97 11.11 11.39
C ARG A 127 -6.05 9.58 11.35
N VAL A 128 -4.95 8.92 11.71
CA VAL A 128 -4.83 7.45 11.64
C VAL A 128 -5.82 6.71 12.53
N PRO A 129 -6.13 7.14 13.76
CA PRO A 129 -7.04 6.39 14.64
C PRO A 129 -8.40 6.10 14.01
N GLN A 130 -8.86 6.92 13.07
CA GLN A 130 -10.13 6.70 12.38
C GLN A 130 -10.14 5.40 11.57
N LEU A 131 -8.97 4.93 11.17
CA LEU A 131 -8.82 3.71 10.37
C LEU A 131 -8.19 2.56 11.15
N ARG A 132 -7.68 2.83 12.35
CA ARG A 132 -6.99 1.82 13.17
C ARG A 132 -7.91 1.07 14.12
N ALA A 133 -9.00 1.65 14.46
CA ALA A 133 -9.90 1.13 15.50
C ALA A 133 -10.51 -0.25 15.17
#